data_430eb4f1d77182058f3003f1aabe8914
#
_entry.id   430eb4f1d77182058f3003f1aabe8914
#
_cell.length_a   1.000
_cell.length_b   1.000
_cell.length_c   1.000
_cell.angle_alpha   90.00
_cell.angle_beta   90.00
_cell.angle_gamma   90.00
#
_symmetry.space_group_name_H-M   'P 1'
#
loop_
_entity.id
_entity.type
_entity.pdbx_description
1 polymer ?
#
loop_
_entity_poly.entity_id
_entity_poly.type
_entity_poly.pdbx_seq_one_letter_code
_entity_poly.pdbx_strand_id
1 'polypeptide(L)'
;MILRSVVFTLTLLAIGPVTATGLATCDSGDKSTWKSMDSLKEKLVGEGWQVRHMKEDGGCSEVYAIDDKGSKVEAYFHPVTFERVPTEHDAH
;
A
#
# COMPACT_ATOMS: atom_id res chain seq x y z
N MET A 1 1.91 -51.42 -14.95
CA MET A 1 2.03 -50.86 -14.91
C MET A 1 2.23 -49.66 -14.88
N ILE A 2 2.01 -48.96 -14.68
CA ILE A 2 2.25 -47.95 -14.84
C ILE A 2 2.15 -47.01 -14.10
N LEU A 3 2.37 -46.46 -13.68
CA LEU A 3 2.30 -45.63 -13.06
C LEU A 3 2.48 -44.53 -13.12
N ARG A 4 2.13 -43.86 -13.09
CA ARG A 4 2.24 -42.84 -13.24
C ARG A 4 2.44 -42.00 -12.40
N SER A 5 2.69 -41.32 -12.18
CA SER A 5 3.03 -40.60 -11.53
C SER A 5 2.60 -39.44 -11.62
N VAL A 6 2.26 -38.90 -11.08
CA VAL A 6 1.83 -37.86 -11.21
C VAL A 6 2.32 -36.93 -10.56
N VAL A 7 2.53 -36.14 -10.56
CA VAL A 7 3.14 -35.24 -10.12
C VAL A 7 2.70 -34.12 -10.04
N PHE A 8 2.45 -33.51 -9.45
CA PHE A 8 2.04 -32.48 -9.33
C PHE A 8 2.62 -31.52 -8.86
N THR A 9 2.74 -30.83 -8.98
CA THR A 9 3.33 -29.86 -8.92
C THR A 9 2.72 -28.91 -8.40
N LEU A 10 2.65 -28.60 -7.54
CA LEU A 10 2.13 -27.79 -7.02
C LEU A 10 2.63 -26.63 -6.99
N THR A 11 2.29 -25.85 -7.20
CA THR A 11 2.72 -24.75 -7.36
C THR A 11 2.36 -23.93 -6.50
N LEU A 12 2.58 -23.62 -5.79
CA LEU A 12 2.32 -22.95 -5.00
C LEU A 12 2.49 -21.72 -5.05
N LEU A 13 1.93 -21.03 -4.82
CA LEU A 13 1.95 -19.94 -4.90
C LEU A 13 2.11 -19.34 -3.80
N ALA A 14 2.71 -18.96 -3.45
CA ALA A 14 3.06 -18.33 -2.50
C ALA A 14 2.46 -17.26 -2.26
N ILE A 15 1.78 -17.19 -1.57
CA ILE A 15 1.17 -16.25 -1.36
C ILE A 15 1.47 -15.55 -0.29
N GLY A 16 2.21 -15.17 0.08
CA GLY A 16 2.43 -14.40 1.12
C GLY A 16 1.62 -13.29 1.07
N PRO A 17 1.78 -12.44 1.90
CA PRO A 17 1.00 -11.37 1.97
C PRO A 17 1.33 -10.57 0.90
N VAL A 18 0.58 -10.29 0.24
CA VAL A 18 0.88 -9.63 -0.74
C VAL A 18 0.68 -8.28 -0.51
N THR A 19 1.57 -7.49 -0.56
CA THR A 19 1.32 -6.12 -0.50
C THR A 19 1.07 -5.74 -1.89
N ALA A 20 -0.03 -5.30 -2.18
CA ALA A 20 -0.33 -4.85 -3.50
C ALA A 20 0.37 -3.53 -3.72
N THR A 21 0.99 -3.36 -4.82
CA THR A 21 1.62 -2.10 -5.19
C THR A 21 1.01 -1.68 -6.52
N GLY A 22 1.26 -0.47 -6.93
CA GLY A 22 0.77 -0.01 -8.21
C GLY A 22 -0.72 0.24 -8.22
N LEU A 23 -1.31 0.46 -7.05
CA LEU A 23 -2.74 0.66 -6.97
C LEU A 23 -3.16 2.06 -7.40
N ALA A 24 -2.25 3.00 -7.42
CA ALA A 24 -2.57 4.36 -7.81
C ALA A 24 -1.32 5.05 -8.31
N THR A 25 -1.50 6.11 -9.08
CA THR A 25 -0.40 6.96 -9.48
C THR A 25 -0.78 8.38 -9.14
N CYS A 26 0.21 9.19 -8.84
CA CYS A 26 0.00 10.59 -8.52
C CYS A 26 0.82 11.46 -9.45
N ASP A 27 0.23 12.54 -9.91
CA ASP A 27 0.94 13.52 -10.70
C ASP A 27 1.50 14.52 -9.69
N SER A 28 2.66 14.24 -9.18
CA SER A 28 3.18 14.94 -8.03
C SER A 28 4.27 15.93 -8.34
N GLY A 29 4.65 16.04 -9.58
CA GLY A 29 5.66 16.99 -9.99
C GLY A 29 7.02 16.66 -9.42
N ASP A 30 7.80 17.69 -9.24
CA ASP A 30 9.18 17.55 -8.82
C ASP A 30 9.23 17.06 -7.38
N LYS A 31 10.04 16.05 -7.15
CA LYS A 31 10.17 15.50 -5.82
C LYS A 31 10.61 16.52 -4.78
N SER A 32 11.27 17.57 -5.18
CA SER A 32 11.70 18.58 -4.23
C SER A 32 10.52 19.32 -3.60
N THR A 33 9.33 19.19 -4.19
CA THR A 33 8.15 19.85 -3.63
C THR A 33 7.37 18.91 -2.71
N TRP A 34 7.77 17.67 -2.58
CA TRP A 34 7.03 16.70 -1.77
C TRP A 34 7.27 16.95 -0.30
N LYS A 35 6.25 16.77 0.49
CA LYS A 35 6.40 16.83 1.93
C LYS A 35 7.00 15.51 2.41
N SER A 36 7.60 15.53 3.56
CA SER A 36 8.31 14.35 4.04
C SER A 36 7.34 13.24 4.46
N MET A 37 7.83 12.03 4.38
CA MET A 37 7.07 10.88 4.88
C MET A 37 6.81 11.02 6.37
N ASP A 38 7.75 11.59 7.11
CA ASP A 38 7.56 11.79 8.54
C ASP A 38 6.40 12.73 8.82
N SER A 39 6.24 13.78 8.01
CA SER A 39 5.12 14.68 8.17
C SER A 39 3.79 13.98 7.95
N LEU A 40 3.75 13.11 6.94
CA LEU A 40 2.53 12.35 6.68
C LEU A 40 2.25 11.40 7.83
N LYS A 41 3.29 10.75 8.33
CA LYS A 41 3.12 9.83 9.44
C LYS A 41 2.57 10.56 10.66
N GLU A 42 3.13 11.72 10.95
CA GLU A 42 2.65 12.50 12.09
C GLU A 42 1.19 12.86 11.95
N LYS A 43 0.80 13.23 10.75
CA LYS A 43 -0.58 13.56 10.51
C LYS A 43 -1.49 12.37 10.77
N LEU A 44 -1.11 11.21 10.24
CA LEU A 44 -1.93 10.02 10.38
C LEU A 44 -1.98 9.53 11.82
N VAL A 45 -0.85 9.55 12.51
CA VAL A 45 -0.81 9.16 13.91
C VAL A 45 -1.71 10.10 14.71
N GLY A 46 -1.68 11.38 14.39
CA GLY A 46 -2.56 12.32 15.06
C GLY A 46 -4.03 12.06 14.81
N GLU A 47 -4.35 11.34 13.74
CA GLU A 47 -5.71 10.98 13.42
C GLU A 47 -6.07 9.58 13.95
N GLY A 48 -5.20 8.98 14.71
CA GLY A 48 -5.50 7.69 15.32
C GLY A 48 -5.02 6.49 14.55
N TRP A 49 -4.21 6.68 13.54
CA TRP A 49 -3.71 5.57 12.74
C TRP A 49 -2.46 4.96 13.37
N GLN A 50 -2.27 3.68 13.15
CA GLN A 50 -1.02 3.02 13.51
C GLN A 50 -0.29 2.74 12.22
N VAL A 51 0.70 3.54 11.90
CA VAL A 51 1.42 3.43 10.64
C VAL A 51 2.48 2.33 10.77
N ARG A 52 2.43 1.37 9.88
CA ARG A 52 3.33 0.23 9.93
C ARG A 52 4.46 0.34 8.93
N HIS A 53 4.20 0.88 7.78
CA HIS A 53 5.20 0.98 6.73
C HIS A 53 4.79 2.05 5.73
N MET A 54 5.76 2.73 5.17
CA MET A 54 5.51 3.76 4.18
C MET A 54 6.53 3.65 3.06
N LYS A 55 6.12 3.96 1.86
CA LYS A 55 7.04 4.01 0.74
C LYS A 55 6.45 4.87 -0.37
N GLU A 56 7.26 5.17 -1.35
CA GLU A 56 6.77 5.86 -2.54
C GLU A 56 6.33 4.83 -3.55
N ASP A 57 5.25 5.07 -4.21
CA ASP A 57 4.79 4.18 -5.25
C ASP A 57 3.98 4.99 -6.26
N GLY A 58 4.43 4.99 -7.51
CA GLY A 58 3.69 5.68 -8.57
C GLY A 58 3.58 7.18 -8.37
N GLY A 59 4.53 7.79 -7.69
CA GLY A 59 4.48 9.21 -7.42
C GLY A 59 3.64 9.56 -6.20
N CYS A 60 3.09 8.56 -5.53
CA CYS A 60 2.29 8.77 -4.33
C CYS A 60 3.07 8.34 -3.09
N SER A 61 2.58 8.72 -1.94
CA SER A 61 3.08 8.18 -0.68
C SER A 61 2.13 7.05 -0.28
N GLU A 62 2.65 5.86 -0.22
CA GLU A 62 1.85 4.69 0.12
C GLU A 62 2.06 4.34 1.59
N VAL A 63 0.98 4.06 2.29
CA VAL A 63 1.01 3.80 3.72
C VAL A 63 0.30 2.49 4.02
N TYR A 64 0.99 1.62 4.73
CA TYR A 64 0.41 0.40 5.25
C TYR A 64 0.15 0.67 6.72
N ALA A 65 -1.08 0.54 7.15
CA ALA A 65 -1.43 0.97 8.49
C ALA A 65 -2.68 0.27 9.00
N ILE A 66 -2.93 0.47 10.27
CA ILE A 66 -4.24 0.19 10.85
C ILE A 66 -4.86 1.57 11.04
N ASP A 67 -6.00 1.78 10.46
CA ASP A 67 -6.61 3.12 10.51
C ASP A 67 -7.31 3.34 11.84
N ASP A 68 -7.93 4.49 11.98
CA ASP A 68 -8.56 4.87 13.23
C ASP A 68 -9.79 4.01 13.58
N LYS A 69 -10.25 3.21 12.64
CA LYS A 69 -11.36 2.30 12.90
C LYS A 69 -10.88 0.89 13.14
N GLY A 70 -9.59 0.68 13.17
CA GLY A 70 -9.02 -0.64 13.42
C GLY A 70 -8.89 -1.51 12.20
N SER A 71 -9.04 -0.94 11.00
CA SER A 71 -8.96 -1.70 9.77
C SER A 71 -7.57 -1.63 9.18
N LYS A 72 -7.12 -2.74 8.62
CA LYS A 72 -5.87 -2.73 7.90
C LYS A 72 -6.09 -2.05 6.58
N VAL A 73 -5.24 -1.12 6.24
CA VAL A 73 -5.38 -0.36 4.99
C VAL A 73 -4.06 -0.23 4.28
N GLU A 74 -4.13 -0.17 2.97
CA GLU A 74 -3.03 0.24 2.13
C GLU A 74 -3.53 1.51 1.49
N ALA A 75 -3.10 2.64 1.98
CA ALA A 75 -3.65 3.92 1.56
C ALA A 75 -2.63 4.71 0.78
N TYR A 76 -3.07 5.41 -0.23
CA TYR A 76 -2.22 6.23 -1.07
C TYR A 76 -2.56 7.69 -0.82
N PHE A 77 -1.54 8.50 -0.72
CA PHE A 77 -1.70 9.92 -0.47
C PHE A 77 -0.86 10.72 -1.46
N HIS A 78 -1.38 11.84 -1.87
CA HIS A 78 -0.62 12.74 -2.72
C HIS A 78 0.50 13.34 -1.86
N PRO A 79 1.75 13.28 -2.30
CA PRO A 79 2.85 13.70 -1.43
C PRO A 79 2.95 15.20 -1.20
N VAL A 80 2.26 15.98 -1.98
CA VAL A 80 2.30 17.43 -1.81
C VAL A 80 1.14 17.90 -0.96
N THR A 81 -0.03 17.37 -1.17
CA THR A 81 -1.24 17.87 -0.49
C THR A 81 -1.66 16.98 0.66
N PHE A 82 -1.21 15.74 0.67
CA PHE A 82 -1.65 14.71 1.60
C PHE A 82 -3.12 14.32 1.41
N GLU A 83 -3.66 14.68 0.27
CA GLU A 83 -5.00 14.21 -0.06
C GLU A 83 -4.98 12.73 -0.30
N ARG A 84 -5.96 12.01 0.21
CA ARG A 84 -6.05 10.58 -0.04
C ARG A 84 -6.43 10.33 -1.48
N VAL A 85 -5.73 9.41 -2.11
CA VAL A 85 -5.99 9.04 -3.49
C VAL A 85 -6.76 7.73 -3.47
N PRO A 86 -7.96 7.71 -3.99
CA PRO A 86 -8.76 6.48 -3.94
C PRO A 86 -8.14 5.37 -4.76
N THR A 87 -8.33 4.16 -4.31
CA THR A 87 -7.90 2.99 -5.06
C THR A 87 -9.08 2.05 -5.13
N GLU A 88 -8.95 0.99 -5.90
CA GLU A 88 -10.02 0.02 -5.95
C GLU A 88 -10.28 -0.63 -4.61
N HIS A 89 -9.27 -0.68 -3.76
CA HIS A 89 -9.44 -1.25 -2.44
C HIS A 89 -10.33 -0.37 -1.57
N ASP A 90 -10.46 0.89 -1.91
CA ASP A 90 -11.27 1.81 -1.15
C ASP A 90 -12.71 1.82 -1.64
N ALA A 91 -12.98 1.09 -2.66
CA ALA A 91 -14.28 1.19 -3.29
C ALA A 91 -15.34 0.36 -2.62
N HIS A 92 -15.15 -0.19 -1.52
CA HIS A 92 -16.21 -0.98 -0.92
C HIS A 92 -16.96 -0.22 0.10
#